data_c72427b9430558750ecc0abf45a89b3e
#
_entry.id   c72427b9430558750ecc0abf45a89b3e
#
_cell.length_a   1.000
_cell.length_b   1.000
_cell.length_c   1.000
_cell.angle_alpha   90.00
_cell.angle_beta   90.00
_cell.angle_gamma   90.00
#
_symmetry.space_group_name_H-M   'P 1'
#
loop_
_entity.id
_entity.type
_entity.pdbx_description
1 polymer ?
#
loop_
_entity_poly.entity_id
_entity_poly.type
_entity_poly.pdbx_seq_one_letter_code
_entity_poly.pdbx_strand_id
1 'polypeptide(L)'
;PRPVRRRPGPARKVTEHLDVEDLLTLAADLGVGPVRDLGLLDSAAHRPTATLWGREVYPSLEEKAAALLESVVRNHALVDGNKRLGWLAAVVFLDINGRRLEAPDDDAHALVMAVADGRCSLKEIAGALAAWASR
;
A
#
# COMPACT_ATOMS: atom_id res chain seq x y z
N PRO A 1 -21.01 -17.57 -15.07
CA PRO A 1 -21.36 -16.30 -14.49
C PRO A 1 -20.97 -16.22 -13.04
N ARG A 2 -20.68 -15.06 -12.64
CA ARG A 2 -20.29 -14.76 -11.31
C ARG A 2 -21.47 -14.93 -10.36
N PRO A 3 -21.33 -15.65 -9.25
CA PRO A 3 -22.42 -15.70 -8.31
C PRO A 3 -22.75 -14.32 -7.76
N VAL A 4 -24.00 -14.09 -7.47
CA VAL A 4 -24.41 -12.85 -6.86
C VAL A 4 -23.67 -12.72 -5.53
N ARG A 5 -22.95 -11.63 -5.39
CA ARG A 5 -22.23 -11.41 -4.16
C ARG A 5 -23.22 -11.11 -3.06
N ARG A 6 -23.22 -11.94 -2.06
CA ARG A 6 -24.05 -11.72 -0.90
C ARG A 6 -23.49 -10.53 -0.13
N ARG A 7 -24.34 -9.59 0.20
CA ARG A 7 -23.90 -8.51 1.06
C ARG A 7 -23.55 -9.07 2.42
N PRO A 8 -22.37 -8.77 2.93
CA PRO A 8 -22.07 -9.11 4.30
C PRO A 8 -23.04 -8.37 5.22
N GLY A 9 -23.39 -8.93 6.33
CA GLY A 9 -24.11 -8.21 7.37
C GLY A 9 -23.34 -6.99 7.80
N PRO A 10 -23.85 -6.22 8.76
CA PRO A 10 -23.17 -5.01 9.20
C PRO A 10 -21.79 -5.28 9.72
N ALA A 11 -21.45 -6.50 9.82
CA ALA A 11 -20.26 -6.93 10.47
C ALA A 11 -19.11 -6.70 9.56
N ARG A 12 -18.42 -6.92 8.93
CA ARG A 12 -17.11 -6.63 8.45
C ARG A 12 -16.95 -6.84 6.97
N LYS A 13 -16.23 -5.94 6.42
CA LYS A 13 -15.76 -6.08 5.06
C LYS A 13 -14.45 -6.83 5.08
N VAL A 14 -14.30 -7.74 4.13
CA VAL A 14 -13.01 -8.38 3.91
C VAL A 14 -12.11 -7.36 3.21
N THR A 15 -10.91 -7.18 3.74
CA THR A 15 -9.93 -6.31 3.12
C THR A 15 -9.40 -6.93 1.83
N GLU A 16 -9.38 -6.14 0.76
CA GLU A 16 -8.77 -6.55 -0.50
C GLU A 16 -7.30 -6.17 -0.46
N HIS A 17 -6.44 -7.11 -0.84
CA HIS A 17 -5.00 -6.89 -0.83
C HIS A 17 -4.41 -6.91 -2.25
N LEU A 18 -3.28 -6.26 -2.41
CA LEU A 18 -2.49 -6.34 -3.63
C LEU A 18 -1.45 -7.43 -3.44
N ASP A 19 -1.37 -8.36 -4.38
CA ASP A 19 -0.32 -9.39 -4.38
C ASP A 19 0.87 -8.92 -5.23
N VAL A 20 1.89 -9.78 -5.33
CA VAL A 20 3.10 -9.42 -6.08
C VAL A 20 2.79 -9.21 -7.57
N GLU A 21 1.85 -9.97 -8.13
CA GLU A 21 1.48 -9.80 -9.54
C GLU A 21 0.80 -8.46 -9.77
N ASP A 22 -0.01 -8.01 -8.82
CA ASP A 22 -0.62 -6.67 -8.87
C ASP A 22 0.47 -5.60 -8.86
N LEU A 23 1.47 -5.73 -8.00
CA LEU A 23 2.57 -4.77 -7.94
C LEU A 23 3.37 -4.75 -9.25
N LEU A 24 3.59 -5.92 -9.85
CA LEU A 24 4.26 -6.01 -11.15
C LEU A 24 3.45 -5.29 -12.23
N THR A 25 2.14 -5.44 -12.22
CA THR A 25 1.25 -4.76 -13.18
C THR A 25 1.33 -3.24 -12.99
N LEU A 26 1.28 -2.77 -11.75
CA LEU A 26 1.38 -1.34 -11.45
C LEU A 26 2.74 -0.79 -11.90
N ALA A 27 3.82 -1.53 -11.66
CA ALA A 27 5.16 -1.12 -12.09
C ALA A 27 5.22 -1.00 -13.62
N ALA A 28 4.64 -1.97 -14.34
CA ALA A 28 4.59 -1.93 -15.79
C ALA A 28 3.80 -0.72 -16.29
N ASP A 29 2.66 -0.44 -15.67
CA ASP A 29 1.82 0.70 -16.02
C ASP A 29 2.56 2.03 -15.82
N LEU A 30 3.37 2.12 -14.77
CA LEU A 30 4.20 3.31 -14.50
C LEU A 30 5.43 3.39 -15.42
N GLY A 31 5.82 2.28 -16.04
CA GLY A 31 7.04 2.20 -16.82
C GLY A 31 8.29 2.24 -15.93
N VAL A 32 8.23 1.67 -14.74
CA VAL A 32 9.36 1.63 -13.79
C VAL A 32 9.90 0.22 -13.67
N GLY A 33 11.08 0.09 -13.13
CA GLY A 33 11.78 -1.18 -13.00
C GLY A 33 13.15 -1.12 -13.64
N PRO A 34 13.72 -2.24 -14.06
CA PRO A 34 13.19 -3.59 -13.91
C PRO A 34 13.19 -4.07 -12.45
N VAL A 35 12.57 -5.23 -12.22
CA VAL A 35 12.59 -5.85 -10.89
C VAL A 35 13.98 -6.40 -10.65
N ARG A 36 14.60 -5.96 -9.55
CA ARG A 36 15.90 -6.44 -9.14
C ARG A 36 15.80 -7.64 -8.22
N ASP A 37 14.79 -7.64 -7.35
CA ASP A 37 14.59 -8.69 -6.36
C ASP A 37 13.10 -8.96 -6.19
N LEU A 38 12.62 -10.03 -6.81
CA LEU A 38 11.21 -10.39 -6.76
C LEU A 38 10.77 -10.77 -5.34
N GLY A 39 11.65 -11.41 -4.57
CA GLY A 39 11.35 -11.79 -3.20
C GLY A 39 11.09 -10.58 -2.30
N LEU A 40 11.84 -9.50 -2.49
CA LEU A 40 11.62 -8.26 -1.75
C LEU A 40 10.31 -7.59 -2.15
N LEU A 41 9.91 -7.69 -3.41
CA LEU A 41 8.63 -7.16 -3.86
C LEU A 41 7.47 -7.97 -3.28
N ASP A 42 7.60 -9.29 -3.30
CA ASP A 42 6.60 -10.19 -2.71
C ASP A 42 6.47 -9.96 -1.21
N SER A 43 7.58 -9.80 -0.51
CA SER A 43 7.59 -9.46 0.92
C SER A 43 6.82 -8.16 1.19
N ALA A 44 7.01 -7.15 0.35
CA ALA A 44 6.29 -5.89 0.49
C ALA A 44 4.78 -6.10 0.32
N ALA A 45 4.38 -6.92 -0.64
CA ALA A 45 2.97 -7.22 -0.88
C ALA A 45 2.32 -7.92 0.32
N HIS A 46 3.07 -8.76 1.02
CA HIS A 46 2.55 -9.53 2.16
C HIS A 46 2.51 -8.74 3.46
N ARG A 47 3.34 -7.72 3.61
CA ARG A 47 3.47 -7.02 4.89
C ARG A 47 2.14 -6.53 5.47
N PRO A 48 1.22 -5.95 4.67
CA PRO A 48 -0.06 -5.48 5.23
C PRO A 48 -0.91 -6.57 5.87
N THR A 49 -0.68 -7.82 5.51
CA THR A 49 -1.45 -8.96 6.03
C THR A 49 -0.86 -9.55 7.32
N ALA A 50 0.22 -8.97 7.82
CA ALA A 50 0.95 -9.54 8.95
C ALA A 50 0.05 -9.70 10.18
N THR A 51 0.20 -10.84 10.84
CA THR A 51 -0.48 -11.12 12.10
C THR A 51 0.53 -11.51 13.16
N LEU A 52 0.19 -11.26 14.41
CA LEU A 52 0.99 -11.66 15.55
C LEU A 52 0.02 -12.17 16.62
N TRP A 53 0.21 -13.40 17.05
CA TRP A 53 -0.68 -14.05 18.02
C TRP A 53 -2.16 -14.00 17.57
N GLY A 54 -2.40 -14.21 16.27
CA GLY A 54 -3.73 -14.22 15.69
C GLY A 54 -4.36 -12.83 15.52
N ARG A 55 -3.64 -11.77 15.80
CA ARG A 55 -4.13 -10.40 15.65
C ARG A 55 -3.40 -9.69 14.53
N GLU A 56 -4.13 -8.85 13.81
CA GLU A 56 -3.54 -8.05 12.74
C GLU A 56 -2.53 -7.06 13.34
N VAL A 57 -1.33 -7.00 12.76
CA VAL A 57 -0.32 -6.03 13.14
C VAL A 57 -0.75 -4.63 12.70
N TYR A 58 -1.41 -4.55 11.55
CA TYR A 58 -1.89 -3.30 10.97
C TYR A 58 -3.42 -3.36 10.85
N PRO A 59 -4.16 -3.02 11.91
CA PRO A 59 -5.61 -3.28 11.92
C PRO A 59 -6.43 -2.35 11.02
N SER A 60 -6.01 -1.10 10.81
CA SER A 60 -6.76 -0.17 9.96
C SER A 60 -6.29 -0.23 8.51
N LEU A 61 -7.14 0.23 7.59
CA LEU A 61 -6.77 0.33 6.18
C LEU A 61 -5.59 1.28 5.99
N GLU A 62 -5.57 2.38 6.70
CA GLU A 62 -4.50 3.36 6.61
C GLU A 62 -3.17 2.81 7.12
N GLU A 63 -3.21 2.01 8.18
CA GLU A 63 -2.00 1.34 8.66
C GLU A 63 -1.49 0.30 7.67
N LYS A 64 -2.40 -0.46 7.05
CA LYS A 64 -2.03 -1.43 6.02
C LYS A 64 -1.42 -0.73 4.80
N ALA A 65 -2.03 0.38 4.37
CA ALA A 65 -1.51 1.17 3.26
C ALA A 65 -0.13 1.75 3.59
N ALA A 66 0.06 2.21 4.83
CA ALA A 66 1.35 2.72 5.29
C ALA A 66 2.42 1.63 5.28
N ALA A 67 2.09 0.42 5.73
CA ALA A 67 3.00 -0.70 5.70
C ALA A 67 3.40 -1.07 4.28
N LEU A 68 2.45 -1.06 3.35
CA LEU A 68 2.71 -1.33 1.94
C LEU A 68 3.61 -0.26 1.34
N LEU A 69 3.28 1.01 1.54
CA LEU A 69 4.07 2.13 1.06
C LEU A 69 5.51 2.06 1.56
N GLU A 70 5.69 1.91 2.85
CA GLU A 70 7.00 1.85 3.47
C GLU A 70 7.84 0.70 2.92
N SER A 71 7.23 -0.48 2.81
CA SER A 71 7.94 -1.66 2.33
C SER A 71 8.34 -1.54 0.87
N VAL A 72 7.45 -1.08 0.00
CA VAL A 72 7.77 -0.91 -1.42
C VAL A 72 8.88 0.12 -1.59
N VAL A 73 8.80 1.23 -0.88
CA VAL A 73 9.79 2.30 -1.00
C VAL A 73 11.16 1.86 -0.45
N ARG A 74 11.18 1.17 0.70
CA ARG A 74 12.43 0.87 1.41
C ARG A 74 13.06 -0.46 1.07
N ASN A 75 12.32 -1.41 0.53
CA ASN A 75 12.89 -2.72 0.16
C ASN A 75 13.78 -2.66 -1.09
N HIS A 76 13.66 -1.62 -1.90
CA HIS A 76 14.45 -1.45 -3.12
C HIS A 76 14.38 -2.66 -4.05
N ALA A 77 13.18 -3.18 -4.25
CA ALA A 77 12.95 -4.35 -5.12
C ALA A 77 13.13 -4.03 -6.60
N LEU A 78 12.99 -2.77 -6.99
CA LEU A 78 13.19 -2.32 -8.37
C LEU A 78 14.53 -1.61 -8.50
N VAL A 79 15.08 -1.64 -9.71
CA VAL A 79 16.28 -0.83 -10.02
C VAL A 79 15.96 0.65 -9.91
N ASP A 80 14.79 1.06 -10.40
CA ASP A 80 14.34 2.46 -10.36
C ASP A 80 12.83 2.51 -10.24
N GLY A 81 12.33 3.54 -9.56
CA GLY A 81 10.91 3.81 -9.47
C GLY A 81 10.23 3.28 -8.21
N ASN A 82 11.00 2.85 -7.21
CA ASN A 82 10.44 2.33 -5.95
C ASN A 82 9.53 3.33 -5.25
N LYS A 83 9.89 4.61 -5.25
CA LYS A 83 9.07 5.65 -4.62
C LYS A 83 7.74 5.85 -5.34
N ARG A 84 7.78 5.88 -6.67
CA ARG A 84 6.56 6.02 -7.48
C ARG A 84 5.64 4.82 -7.33
N LEU A 85 6.23 3.62 -7.35
CA LEU A 85 5.44 2.40 -7.17
C LEU A 85 4.82 2.35 -5.77
N GLY A 86 5.58 2.70 -4.74
CA GLY A 86 5.07 2.70 -3.37
C GLY A 86 3.87 3.61 -3.19
N TRP A 87 3.95 4.83 -3.73
CA TRP A 87 2.83 5.76 -3.67
C TRP A 87 1.60 5.23 -4.43
N LEU A 88 1.79 4.78 -5.66
CA LEU A 88 0.69 4.24 -6.46
C LEU A 88 0.06 3.02 -5.78
N ALA A 89 0.88 2.14 -5.23
CA ALA A 89 0.37 0.95 -4.53
C ALA A 89 -0.52 1.35 -3.35
N ALA A 90 -0.12 2.34 -2.56
CA ALA A 90 -0.93 2.83 -1.45
C ALA A 90 -2.25 3.43 -1.94
N VAL A 91 -2.21 4.23 -2.99
CA VAL A 91 -3.40 4.83 -3.58
C VAL A 91 -4.38 3.76 -4.08
N VAL A 92 -3.88 2.79 -4.82
CA VAL A 92 -4.70 1.70 -5.38
C VAL A 92 -5.25 0.82 -4.26
N PHE A 93 -4.42 0.48 -3.27
CA PHE A 93 -4.85 -0.32 -2.14
C PHE A 93 -6.03 0.34 -1.42
N LEU A 94 -5.94 1.63 -1.12
CA LEU A 94 -7.02 2.35 -0.45
C LEU A 94 -8.26 2.43 -1.36
N ASP A 95 -8.05 2.67 -2.64
CA ASP A 95 -9.15 2.79 -3.60
C ASP A 95 -9.97 1.50 -3.69
N ILE A 96 -9.32 0.35 -3.82
CA ILE A 96 -10.04 -0.93 -3.90
C ILE A 96 -10.74 -1.31 -2.59
N ASN A 97 -10.39 -0.62 -1.52
CA ASN A 97 -11.03 -0.81 -0.21
C ASN A 97 -12.01 0.33 0.13
N GLY A 98 -12.40 1.12 -0.87
CA GLY A 98 -13.42 2.15 -0.69
C GLY A 98 -12.94 3.45 -0.09
N ARG A 99 -11.64 3.70 -0.12
CA ARG A 99 -11.05 4.95 0.39
C ARG A 99 -10.36 5.70 -0.73
N ARG A 100 -10.80 6.89 -0.99
CA ARG A 100 -10.20 7.73 -2.01
C ARG A 100 -9.13 8.60 -1.39
N LEU A 101 -7.90 8.46 -1.87
CA LEU A 101 -6.77 9.23 -1.37
C LEU A 101 -6.56 10.47 -2.23
N GLU A 102 -6.72 11.64 -1.63
CA GLU A 102 -6.50 12.92 -2.30
C GLU A 102 -5.51 13.73 -1.47
N ALA A 103 -4.28 13.78 -1.93
CA ALA A 103 -3.22 14.51 -1.28
C ALA A 103 -2.72 15.63 -2.19
N PRO A 104 -2.39 16.80 -1.63
CA PRO A 104 -1.67 17.79 -2.42
C PRO A 104 -0.36 17.19 -2.94
N ASP A 105 -0.02 17.47 -4.19
CA ASP A 105 1.14 16.85 -4.84
C ASP A 105 2.43 17.05 -4.05
N ASP A 106 2.67 18.27 -3.58
CA ASP A 106 3.88 18.56 -2.82
C ASP A 106 3.94 17.81 -1.50
N ASP A 107 2.79 17.67 -0.83
CA ASP A 107 2.70 16.97 0.45
C ASP A 107 2.90 15.46 0.26
N ALA A 108 2.32 14.91 -0.81
CA ALA A 108 2.52 13.51 -1.16
C ALA A 108 3.99 13.23 -1.45
N HIS A 109 4.62 14.09 -2.24
CA HIS A 109 6.04 13.96 -2.56
C HIS A 109 6.90 14.03 -1.29
N ALA A 110 6.63 15.00 -0.42
CA ALA A 110 7.36 15.16 0.84
C ALA A 110 7.23 13.92 1.74
N LEU A 111 6.03 13.36 1.81
CA LEU A 111 5.81 12.14 2.59
C LEU A 111 6.66 10.99 2.06
N VAL A 112 6.60 10.74 0.76
CA VAL A 112 7.33 9.63 0.14
C VAL A 112 8.84 9.80 0.32
N MET A 113 9.35 11.03 0.18
CA MET A 113 10.76 11.30 0.42
C MET A 113 11.15 11.04 1.88
N ALA A 114 10.31 11.43 2.83
CA ALA A 114 10.55 11.18 4.24
C ALA A 114 10.57 9.67 4.55
N VAL A 115 9.66 8.92 3.92
CA VAL A 115 9.64 7.45 4.04
C VAL A 115 10.93 6.85 3.50
N ALA A 116 11.35 7.29 2.32
CA ALA A 116 12.58 6.80 1.69
C ALA A 116 13.81 7.06 2.56
N ASP A 117 13.84 8.18 3.24
CA ASP A 117 14.95 8.58 4.10
C ASP A 117 14.87 7.97 5.50
N GLY A 118 13.81 7.23 5.81
CA GLY A 118 13.62 6.64 7.14
C GLY A 118 13.31 7.65 8.23
N ARG A 119 12.81 8.84 7.86
CA ARG A 119 12.49 9.91 8.82
C ARG A 119 11.04 9.91 9.29
N CYS A 120 10.26 8.94 8.84
CA CYS A 120 8.84 8.90 9.09
C CYS A 120 8.47 7.54 9.68
N SER A 121 7.84 7.53 10.84
CA SER A 121 7.38 6.30 11.46
C SER A 121 6.14 5.77 10.74
N LEU A 122 5.85 4.49 10.91
CA LEU A 122 4.64 3.92 10.32
C LEU A 122 3.39 4.65 10.78
N LYS A 123 3.35 5.02 12.05
CA LYS A 123 2.23 5.75 12.62
C LYS A 123 2.05 7.12 11.96
N GLU A 124 3.15 7.80 11.68
CA GLU A 124 3.12 9.08 10.99
C GLU A 124 2.64 8.93 9.55
N ILE A 125 3.11 7.88 8.86
CA ILE A 125 2.65 7.60 7.50
C ILE A 125 1.14 7.35 7.51
N ALA A 126 0.69 6.47 8.40
CA ALA A 126 -0.74 6.14 8.50
C ALA A 126 -1.59 7.37 8.82
N GLY A 127 -1.10 8.23 9.70
CA GLY A 127 -1.78 9.48 10.05
C GLY A 127 -1.92 10.42 8.87
N ALA A 128 -0.88 10.56 8.06
CA ALA A 128 -0.92 11.39 6.86
C ALA A 128 -1.93 10.83 5.84
N LEU A 129 -1.87 9.51 5.60
CA LEU A 129 -2.81 8.87 4.68
C LEU A 129 -4.26 9.02 5.18
N ALA A 130 -4.48 8.88 6.48
CA ALA A 130 -5.82 9.04 7.06
C ALA A 130 -6.34 10.47 6.86
N ALA A 131 -5.48 11.46 6.97
CA ALA A 131 -5.86 12.86 6.78
C ALA A 131 -6.31 13.14 5.34
N TRP A 132 -5.76 12.41 4.36
CA TRP A 132 -6.07 12.61 2.95
C TRP A 132 -7.10 11.62 2.40
N ALA A 133 -7.46 10.59 3.16
CA ALA A 133 -8.39 9.57 2.70
C ALA A 133 -9.83 9.97 2.99
N SER A 134 -10.73 9.67 2.06
CA SER A 134 -12.15 9.86 2.21
C SER A 134 -12.90 8.68 1.60
N ARG A 135 -14.15 8.60 1.89
CA ARG A 135 -14.99 7.54 1.32
C ARG A 135 -15.52 7.90 -0.05
#